data_fe64a87ee4198c9d657c321f8bf6ff48
#
_entry.id   fe64a87ee4198c9d657c321f8bf6ff48
#
_cell.length_a   1.000
_cell.length_b   1.000
_cell.length_c   1.000
_cell.angle_alpha   90.00
_cell.angle_beta   90.00
_cell.angle_gamma   90.00
#
_symmetry.space_group_name_H-M   'P 1'
#
loop_
_entity.id
_entity.type
_entity.pdbx_description
1 polymer ?
#
loop_
_entity_poly.entity_id
_entity_poly.type
_entity_poly.pdbx_seq_one_letter_code
_entity_poly.pdbx_strand_id
1 'polypeptide(L)'
;MSSFTFNNIRKDFIQIEKGWKRPTWAPLKRNFLSVPGYPGARLLNTQTDIRVLSIPVGIIVPDGGDLELLKEEVASWLITEQPVELIFDVEPDRTYLTVVDDSFDPDEFVTLGKGTLKFICPMPYKLGPTRTVDFKLETRGLIANIQNKGSVESNPIFEIDVAKPSTFLDVWNGMNYFRIGYPLKAEQIPIERNQRVLWDEMSTTVGWTDVSKSEDMTGGGKFRVDGGSRLVAEYLGEPTVKGWHGCIAKKNIPQGPLQDFIMQAYVGLKSLHWDQMGRVEIGLLDANSQYVARISMNDVHWQAEQNTGFAKLGNNTKPGSRVLINESGDSPNTWNQYRGRLWLARTGNRWEAYISRFRDGTEIDDSERFVVFVDEKNENMNSVAQVQISICQFSNNMFCQNMSIDDLKIWKVNMNTQSNPPYIFDVGDKVVIDTERSLVTIDGRNAINLKDIFSDYPIVNKGSNTLEIMPSDVGKAKVIYRERFR
;
A
#
# COMPACT_ATOMS: atom_id res chain seq x y z
N MET A 1 3.76 -41.40 -7.50
CA MET A 1 3.36 -40.50 -8.61
C MET A 1 3.62 -39.08 -8.16
N SER A 2 4.00 -38.16 -9.02
CA SER A 2 4.29 -36.80 -8.64
C SER A 2 3.07 -35.92 -8.95
N SER A 3 2.84 -34.90 -8.13
CA SER A 3 1.80 -33.89 -8.33
C SER A 3 2.40 -32.50 -8.09
N PHE A 4 1.56 -31.54 -7.86
CA PHE A 4 1.96 -30.15 -7.58
C PHE A 4 1.02 -29.51 -6.55
N THR A 5 1.52 -28.48 -5.92
CA THR A 5 0.76 -27.56 -5.06
C THR A 5 0.59 -26.25 -5.81
N PHE A 6 -0.64 -25.75 -5.93
CA PHE A 6 -0.95 -24.47 -6.57
C PHE A 6 -1.73 -23.61 -5.58
N ASN A 7 -1.29 -22.36 -5.39
CA ASN A 7 -1.87 -21.42 -4.43
C ASN A 7 -2.02 -22.03 -3.01
N ASN A 8 -0.98 -22.71 -2.55
CA ASN A 8 -0.94 -23.43 -1.25
C ASN A 8 -1.95 -24.60 -1.13
N ILE A 9 -2.66 -24.96 -2.18
CA ILE A 9 -3.62 -26.06 -2.20
C ILE A 9 -3.06 -27.19 -3.04
N ARG A 10 -3.11 -28.43 -2.51
CA ARG A 10 -2.78 -29.65 -3.20
C ARG A 10 -4.01 -30.52 -3.34
N LYS A 11 -4.22 -31.09 -4.53
CA LYS A 11 -5.33 -32.01 -4.81
C LYS A 11 -4.76 -33.41 -5.06
N ASP A 12 -5.21 -34.39 -4.26
CA ASP A 12 -4.69 -35.75 -4.32
C ASP A 12 -5.19 -36.54 -5.54
N PHE A 13 -6.31 -36.12 -6.11
CA PHE A 13 -6.90 -36.73 -7.29
C PHE A 13 -6.23 -36.28 -8.62
N ILE A 14 -5.36 -35.27 -8.60
CA ILE A 14 -4.57 -34.85 -9.76
C ILE A 14 -3.14 -35.36 -9.69
N GLN A 15 -2.71 -36.04 -10.73
CA GLN A 15 -1.37 -36.61 -10.85
C GLN A 15 -0.74 -36.20 -12.17
N ILE A 16 0.56 -35.88 -12.15
CA ILE A 16 1.33 -35.61 -13.37
C ILE A 16 1.66 -36.94 -14.05
N GLU A 17 1.50 -37.01 -15.35
CA GLU A 17 1.80 -38.21 -16.12
C GLU A 17 3.29 -38.57 -16.06
N LYS A 18 3.55 -39.87 -15.97
CA LYS A 18 4.92 -40.39 -15.90
C LYS A 18 5.69 -40.08 -17.17
N GLY A 19 6.91 -39.57 -17.02
CA GLY A 19 7.79 -39.24 -18.14
C GLY A 19 7.77 -37.80 -18.59
N TRP A 20 6.83 -36.95 -18.07
CA TRP A 20 6.89 -35.55 -18.34
C TRP A 20 8.17 -34.89 -17.81
N LYS A 21 8.74 -33.99 -18.60
CA LYS A 21 9.93 -33.22 -18.26
C LYS A 21 9.67 -31.75 -18.41
N ARG A 22 10.05 -31.00 -17.41
CA ARG A 22 9.98 -29.54 -17.43
C ARG A 22 11.02 -28.95 -18.38
N PRO A 23 10.71 -27.87 -19.10
CA PRO A 23 11.73 -27.12 -19.84
C PRO A 23 12.89 -26.70 -18.92
N THR A 24 14.13 -26.97 -19.33
CA THR A 24 15.33 -26.67 -18.53
C THR A 24 15.48 -25.16 -18.32
N TRP A 25 15.17 -24.36 -19.33
CA TRP A 25 15.16 -22.88 -19.26
C TRP A 25 13.96 -22.33 -20.00
N ALA A 26 13.63 -21.05 -19.72
CA ALA A 26 12.61 -20.32 -20.45
C ALA A 26 13.09 -19.96 -21.87
N PRO A 27 12.17 -19.75 -22.83
CA PRO A 27 12.53 -19.36 -24.19
C PRO A 27 13.42 -18.11 -24.22
N LEU A 28 14.39 -18.10 -25.13
CA LEU A 28 15.29 -16.97 -25.34
C LEU A 28 14.99 -16.30 -26.68
N LYS A 29 14.68 -15.02 -26.65
CA LYS A 29 14.56 -14.19 -27.84
C LYS A 29 15.84 -13.42 -28.06
N ARG A 30 16.45 -13.62 -29.25
CA ARG A 30 17.72 -12.99 -29.62
C ARG A 30 17.53 -12.08 -30.81
N ASN A 31 17.99 -10.86 -30.70
CA ASN A 31 17.96 -9.92 -31.81
C ASN A 31 19.36 -9.80 -32.41
N PHE A 32 19.42 -9.91 -33.76
CA PHE A 32 20.65 -9.87 -34.52
C PHE A 32 20.64 -8.70 -35.51
N LEU A 33 21.78 -8.06 -35.68
CA LEU A 33 22.03 -7.08 -36.72
C LEU A 33 22.81 -7.76 -37.85
N SER A 34 22.21 -7.83 -39.04
CA SER A 34 22.88 -8.26 -40.26
C SER A 34 23.24 -7.05 -41.11
N VAL A 35 24.49 -6.98 -41.57
CA VAL A 35 24.96 -5.92 -42.43
C VAL A 35 25.20 -6.49 -43.84
N PRO A 36 24.52 -5.98 -44.88
CA PRO A 36 24.73 -6.45 -46.25
C PRO A 36 26.24 -6.39 -46.64
N GLY A 37 26.73 -7.47 -47.24
CA GLY A 37 28.14 -7.59 -47.62
C GLY A 37 29.09 -8.14 -46.55
N TYR A 38 28.63 -8.30 -45.31
CA TYR A 38 29.42 -8.92 -44.24
C TYR A 38 28.85 -10.31 -43.91
N PRO A 39 29.69 -11.34 -43.75
CA PRO A 39 29.24 -12.68 -43.38
C PRO A 39 28.77 -12.74 -41.93
N GLY A 40 27.63 -13.40 -41.68
CA GLY A 40 27.08 -13.58 -40.35
C GLY A 40 26.22 -12.42 -39.84
N ALA A 41 25.98 -12.40 -38.55
CA ALA A 41 25.20 -11.37 -37.87
C ALA A 41 25.77 -11.07 -36.46
N ARG A 42 25.65 -9.82 -36.04
CA ARG A 42 26.06 -9.40 -34.69
C ARG A 42 24.89 -9.54 -33.72
N LEU A 43 25.08 -10.26 -32.62
CA LEU A 43 24.09 -10.32 -31.55
C LEU A 43 23.96 -8.96 -30.86
N LEU A 44 22.78 -8.35 -30.88
CA LEU A 44 22.49 -7.07 -30.23
C LEU A 44 22.09 -7.28 -28.77
N ASN A 45 21.09 -8.13 -28.54
CA ASN A 45 20.63 -8.46 -27.19
C ASN A 45 20.03 -9.87 -27.13
N THR A 46 19.88 -10.37 -25.90
CA THR A 46 19.15 -11.60 -25.60
C THR A 46 18.15 -11.28 -24.49
N GLN A 47 16.89 -11.59 -24.72
CA GLN A 47 15.80 -11.42 -23.76
C GLN A 47 15.28 -12.81 -23.36
N THR A 48 15.06 -13.04 -22.08
CA THR A 48 14.34 -14.22 -21.60
C THR A 48 12.85 -13.94 -21.69
N ASP A 49 12.13 -14.79 -22.42
CA ASP A 49 10.68 -14.67 -22.62
C ASP A 49 9.91 -15.41 -21.51
N ILE A 50 8.59 -15.25 -21.48
CA ILE A 50 7.70 -15.96 -20.54
C ILE A 50 7.96 -17.47 -20.60
N ARG A 51 7.87 -18.14 -19.48
CA ARG A 51 7.97 -19.61 -19.43
C ARG A 51 6.58 -20.22 -19.52
N VAL A 52 6.41 -21.16 -20.41
CA VAL A 52 5.18 -21.94 -20.55
C VAL A 52 5.44 -23.35 -20.05
N LEU A 53 4.57 -23.85 -19.18
CA LEU A 53 4.60 -25.21 -18.65
C LEU A 53 3.33 -25.94 -19.10
N SER A 54 3.48 -26.83 -20.08
CA SER A 54 2.41 -27.73 -20.50
C SER A 54 2.55 -29.03 -19.72
N ILE A 55 1.63 -29.28 -18.79
CA ILE A 55 1.71 -30.37 -17.82
C ILE A 55 0.64 -31.39 -18.14
N PRO A 56 0.98 -32.56 -18.66
CA PRO A 56 0.02 -33.65 -18.86
C PRO A 56 -0.37 -34.21 -17.49
N VAL A 57 -1.65 -34.22 -17.19
CA VAL A 57 -2.22 -34.65 -15.92
C VAL A 57 -3.29 -35.71 -16.10
N GLY A 58 -3.41 -36.57 -15.11
CA GLY A 58 -4.55 -37.48 -14.95
C GLY A 58 -5.37 -37.06 -13.73
N ILE A 59 -6.68 -36.99 -13.88
CA ILE A 59 -7.65 -36.86 -12.79
C ILE A 59 -8.13 -38.27 -12.44
N ILE A 60 -7.80 -38.72 -11.24
CA ILE A 60 -8.22 -40.01 -10.72
C ILE A 60 -9.55 -39.81 -10.00
N VAL A 61 -10.61 -40.38 -10.53
CA VAL A 61 -11.95 -40.31 -9.93
C VAL A 61 -12.00 -41.32 -8.78
N PRO A 62 -12.25 -40.84 -7.52
CA PRO A 62 -12.47 -41.75 -6.39
C PRO A 62 -13.69 -42.65 -6.58
N ASP A 63 -13.75 -43.80 -5.89
CA ASP A 63 -14.90 -44.70 -5.94
C ASP A 63 -16.20 -43.96 -5.58
N GLY A 64 -17.19 -43.97 -6.51
CA GLY A 64 -18.44 -43.26 -6.38
C GLY A 64 -18.35 -41.76 -6.64
N GLY A 65 -17.22 -41.25 -7.12
CA GLY A 65 -17.03 -39.85 -7.52
C GLY A 65 -17.59 -39.55 -8.92
N ASP A 66 -17.81 -38.27 -9.19
CA ASP A 66 -18.24 -37.72 -10.46
C ASP A 66 -17.12 -36.89 -11.07
N LEU A 67 -16.72 -37.22 -12.31
CA LEU A 67 -15.65 -36.50 -13.02
C LEU A 67 -16.03 -35.04 -13.32
N GLU A 68 -17.29 -34.75 -13.61
CA GLU A 68 -17.73 -33.39 -13.91
C GLU A 68 -17.61 -32.50 -12.66
N LEU A 69 -17.98 -32.98 -11.48
CA LEU A 69 -17.78 -32.24 -10.24
C LEU A 69 -16.29 -32.00 -9.94
N LEU A 70 -15.42 -32.94 -10.26
CA LEU A 70 -13.97 -32.75 -10.11
C LEU A 70 -13.42 -31.74 -11.14
N LYS A 71 -13.97 -31.67 -12.35
CA LYS A 71 -13.61 -30.64 -13.33
C LYS A 71 -13.98 -29.24 -12.84
N GLU A 72 -15.19 -29.08 -12.26
CA GLU A 72 -15.61 -27.80 -11.65
C GLU A 72 -14.71 -27.42 -10.47
N GLU A 73 -14.34 -28.38 -9.64
CA GLU A 73 -13.39 -28.17 -8.55
C GLU A 73 -12.00 -27.73 -9.02
N VAL A 74 -11.50 -28.35 -10.10
CA VAL A 74 -10.24 -27.97 -10.75
C VAL A 74 -10.30 -26.58 -11.31
N ALA A 75 -11.38 -26.22 -12.01
CA ALA A 75 -11.57 -24.88 -12.56
C ALA A 75 -11.60 -23.82 -11.46
N SER A 76 -12.38 -24.07 -10.40
CA SER A 76 -12.47 -23.17 -9.24
C SER A 76 -11.12 -22.98 -8.52
N TRP A 77 -10.28 -24.02 -8.50
CA TRP A 77 -8.97 -23.99 -7.87
C TRP A 77 -7.90 -23.29 -8.71
N LEU A 78 -7.84 -23.56 -10.03
CA LEU A 78 -6.75 -23.13 -10.91
C LEU A 78 -6.94 -21.76 -11.54
N ILE A 79 -8.20 -21.29 -11.70
CA ILE A 79 -8.46 -19.99 -12.31
C ILE A 79 -8.21 -18.89 -11.27
N THR A 80 -7.17 -18.07 -11.52
CA THR A 80 -6.78 -16.94 -10.65
C THR A 80 -6.55 -15.70 -11.50
N GLU A 81 -6.87 -14.52 -10.98
CA GLU A 81 -6.66 -13.24 -11.65
C GLU A 81 -5.19 -12.79 -11.66
N GLN A 82 -4.42 -13.24 -10.68
CA GLN A 82 -3.01 -12.87 -10.50
C GLN A 82 -2.14 -14.10 -10.47
N PRO A 83 -0.85 -13.99 -10.86
CA PRO A 83 0.10 -15.09 -10.73
C PRO A 83 0.24 -15.56 -9.28
N VAL A 84 0.08 -16.86 -9.08
CA VAL A 84 0.22 -17.51 -7.77
C VAL A 84 1.30 -18.59 -7.80
N GLU A 85 1.66 -19.08 -6.64
CA GLU A 85 2.75 -20.05 -6.48
C GLU A 85 2.33 -21.44 -6.96
N LEU A 86 3.18 -22.01 -7.83
CA LEU A 86 3.15 -23.41 -8.26
C LEU A 86 4.44 -24.08 -7.80
N ILE A 87 4.31 -25.17 -7.04
CA ILE A 87 5.42 -25.96 -6.50
C ILE A 87 5.22 -27.41 -6.91
N PHE A 88 6.25 -28.02 -7.51
CA PHE A 88 6.22 -29.44 -7.86
C PHE A 88 6.76 -30.30 -6.73
N ASP A 89 6.13 -31.45 -6.47
CA ASP A 89 6.58 -32.42 -5.45
C ASP A 89 8.04 -32.84 -5.62
N VAL A 90 8.53 -32.90 -6.86
CA VAL A 90 9.91 -33.30 -7.19
C VAL A 90 10.94 -32.18 -7.02
N GLU A 91 10.50 -30.95 -6.75
CA GLU A 91 11.35 -29.76 -6.59
C GLU A 91 10.73 -28.82 -5.53
N PRO A 92 10.56 -29.26 -4.28
CA PRO A 92 9.80 -28.54 -3.26
C PRO A 92 10.43 -27.20 -2.87
N ASP A 93 11.74 -27.03 -3.11
CA ASP A 93 12.48 -25.80 -2.80
C ASP A 93 12.41 -24.77 -3.95
N ARG A 94 11.58 -25.00 -4.96
CA ARG A 94 11.45 -24.11 -6.12
C ARG A 94 9.99 -23.79 -6.38
N THR A 95 9.73 -22.49 -6.50
CA THR A 95 8.41 -21.95 -6.76
C THR A 95 8.38 -21.32 -8.14
N TYR A 96 7.32 -21.53 -8.88
CA TYR A 96 6.99 -20.81 -10.11
C TYR A 96 5.82 -19.87 -9.81
N LEU A 97 5.89 -18.62 -10.25
CA LEU A 97 4.73 -17.72 -10.23
C LEU A 97 3.99 -17.89 -11.54
N THR A 98 2.76 -18.39 -11.47
CA THR A 98 2.02 -18.82 -12.67
C THR A 98 0.55 -18.43 -12.62
N VAL A 99 -0.03 -18.29 -13.80
CA VAL A 99 -1.47 -18.35 -14.05
C VAL A 99 -1.77 -19.52 -14.97
N VAL A 100 -2.94 -20.13 -14.82
CA VAL A 100 -3.41 -21.10 -15.80
C VAL A 100 -3.84 -20.36 -17.07
N ASP A 101 -3.59 -20.95 -18.23
CA ASP A 101 -3.94 -20.41 -19.55
C ASP A 101 -4.58 -21.52 -20.40
N ASP A 102 -5.39 -21.11 -21.38
CA ASP A 102 -6.10 -22.02 -22.26
C ASP A 102 -7.25 -22.80 -21.58
N SER A 103 -8.02 -23.55 -22.34
CA SER A 103 -9.04 -24.46 -21.84
C SER A 103 -8.41 -25.77 -21.35
N PHE A 104 -9.01 -26.36 -20.34
CA PHE A 104 -8.66 -27.71 -19.89
C PHE A 104 -9.84 -28.63 -20.15
N ASP A 105 -9.71 -29.49 -21.14
CA ASP A 105 -10.74 -30.45 -21.56
C ASP A 105 -10.11 -31.86 -21.57
N PRO A 106 -10.18 -32.58 -20.43
CA PRO A 106 -9.58 -33.89 -20.32
C PRO A 106 -10.38 -34.96 -21.08
N ASP A 107 -9.66 -35.83 -21.81
CA ASP A 107 -10.26 -37.04 -22.35
C ASP A 107 -10.87 -37.89 -21.23
N GLU A 108 -12.09 -38.33 -21.43
CA GLU A 108 -12.86 -39.04 -20.40
C GLU A 108 -12.74 -40.55 -20.52
N PHE A 109 -12.31 -41.16 -19.43
CA PHE A 109 -12.38 -42.60 -19.17
C PHE A 109 -13.19 -42.79 -17.88
N VAL A 110 -13.82 -43.97 -17.71
CA VAL A 110 -14.76 -44.22 -16.60
C VAL A 110 -14.22 -43.87 -15.18
N THR A 111 -12.90 -43.98 -14.99
CA THR A 111 -12.25 -43.69 -13.70
C THR A 111 -11.06 -42.76 -13.82
N LEU A 112 -10.80 -42.20 -14.98
CA LEU A 112 -9.62 -41.39 -15.27
C LEU A 112 -9.92 -40.34 -16.34
N GLY A 113 -9.73 -39.06 -15.99
CA GLY A 113 -9.66 -37.97 -16.97
C GLY A 113 -8.20 -37.66 -17.30
N LYS A 114 -7.85 -37.57 -18.58
CA LYS A 114 -6.49 -37.19 -19.00
C LYS A 114 -6.53 -35.90 -19.83
N GLY A 115 -5.61 -34.98 -19.55
CA GLY A 115 -5.51 -33.74 -20.27
C GLY A 115 -4.19 -33.03 -20.02
N THR A 116 -4.01 -31.86 -20.60
CA THR A 116 -2.83 -31.03 -20.42
C THR A 116 -3.21 -29.69 -19.82
N LEU A 117 -2.71 -29.42 -18.63
CA LEU A 117 -2.80 -28.08 -18.01
C LEU A 117 -1.66 -27.22 -18.55
N LYS A 118 -2.00 -26.01 -18.99
CA LYS A 118 -1.04 -25.03 -19.48
C LYS A 118 -0.93 -23.90 -18.49
N PHE A 119 0.27 -23.72 -17.94
CA PHE A 119 0.59 -22.61 -17.04
C PHE A 119 1.55 -21.65 -17.72
N ILE A 120 1.25 -20.36 -17.58
CA ILE A 120 2.15 -19.28 -18.00
C ILE A 120 2.83 -18.71 -16.77
N CYS A 121 4.17 -18.65 -16.81
CA CYS A 121 4.99 -17.97 -15.81
C CYS A 121 5.42 -16.62 -16.40
N PRO A 122 4.78 -15.48 -16.03
CA PRO A 122 5.23 -14.15 -16.46
C PRO A 122 6.64 -13.86 -15.95
N MET A 123 6.98 -14.30 -14.74
CA MET A 123 8.34 -14.38 -14.23
C MET A 123 8.97 -15.68 -14.71
N PRO A 124 9.95 -15.64 -15.66
CA PRO A 124 10.45 -16.85 -16.32
C PRO A 124 11.34 -17.72 -15.44
N TYR A 125 11.76 -17.20 -14.30
CA TYR A 125 12.69 -17.88 -13.38
C TYR A 125 11.94 -18.63 -12.29
N LYS A 126 12.55 -19.75 -11.85
CA LYS A 126 12.16 -20.42 -10.61
C LYS A 126 12.64 -19.59 -9.43
N LEU A 127 11.85 -19.48 -8.41
CA LEU A 127 12.17 -18.74 -7.20
C LEU A 127 12.57 -19.71 -6.09
N GLY A 128 13.63 -19.41 -5.38
CA GLY A 128 13.97 -20.03 -4.12
C GLY A 128 13.08 -19.52 -2.97
N PRO A 129 13.29 -20.02 -1.74
CA PRO A 129 12.60 -19.50 -0.56
C PRO A 129 12.94 -18.02 -0.34
N THR A 130 11.99 -17.28 0.26
CA THR A 130 12.23 -15.90 0.67
C THR A 130 13.33 -15.84 1.73
N ARG A 131 14.28 -14.95 1.53
CA ARG A 131 15.38 -14.68 2.47
C ARG A 131 15.29 -13.24 2.95
N THR A 132 15.50 -13.06 4.25
CA THR A 132 15.61 -11.76 4.88
C THR A 132 16.97 -11.64 5.53
N VAL A 133 17.65 -10.53 5.30
CA VAL A 133 18.94 -10.20 5.89
C VAL A 133 18.86 -8.81 6.49
N ASP A 134 19.16 -8.69 7.77
CA ASP A 134 19.24 -7.42 8.46
C ASP A 134 20.57 -6.72 8.16
N PHE A 135 20.51 -5.41 7.99
CA PHE A 135 21.69 -4.56 7.92
C PHE A 135 22.31 -4.39 9.31
N LYS A 136 23.62 -4.43 9.37
CA LYS A 136 24.39 -4.20 10.60
C LYS A 136 25.18 -2.91 10.48
N LEU A 137 25.22 -2.17 11.59
CA LEU A 137 26.06 -0.97 11.66
C LEU A 137 27.53 -1.40 11.73
N GLU A 138 28.30 -0.99 10.74
CA GLU A 138 29.74 -1.18 10.64
C GLU A 138 30.44 0.18 10.50
N THR A 139 31.77 0.18 10.50
CA THR A 139 32.56 1.44 10.42
C THR A 139 32.25 2.29 9.18
N ARG A 140 31.78 1.66 8.09
CA ARG A 140 31.47 2.35 6.81
C ARG A 140 30.02 2.78 6.67
N GLY A 141 29.09 2.16 7.40
CA GLY A 141 27.66 2.40 7.27
C GLY A 141 26.82 1.24 7.72
N LEU A 142 25.55 1.23 7.34
CA LEU A 142 24.68 0.06 7.51
C LEU A 142 24.98 -0.92 6.37
N ILE A 143 25.50 -2.11 6.70
CA ILE A 143 25.99 -3.08 5.73
C ILE A 143 25.23 -4.41 5.86
N ALA A 144 24.85 -4.99 4.70
CA ALA A 144 24.35 -6.36 4.60
C ALA A 144 25.20 -7.15 3.60
N ASN A 145 25.74 -8.28 4.05
CA ASN A 145 26.45 -9.21 3.19
C ASN A 145 25.52 -10.35 2.78
N ILE A 146 25.35 -10.55 1.47
CA ILE A 146 24.39 -11.47 0.88
C ILE A 146 25.14 -12.44 -0.02
N GLN A 147 24.83 -13.73 0.11
CA GLN A 147 25.24 -14.77 -0.80
C GLN A 147 24.04 -15.22 -1.65
N ASN A 148 23.95 -14.74 -2.89
CA ASN A 148 22.96 -15.19 -3.86
C ASN A 148 23.44 -16.47 -4.56
N LYS A 149 22.81 -17.61 -4.22
CA LYS A 149 23.08 -18.91 -4.82
C LYS A 149 22.28 -19.15 -6.11
N GLY A 150 21.47 -18.18 -6.51
CA GLY A 150 20.71 -18.21 -7.75
C GLY A 150 21.61 -18.27 -8.99
N SER A 151 21.04 -18.64 -10.13
CA SER A 151 21.76 -18.66 -11.40
C SER A 151 21.76 -17.30 -12.11
N VAL A 152 20.91 -16.38 -11.67
CA VAL A 152 20.76 -15.01 -12.16
C VAL A 152 20.61 -14.02 -10.99
N GLU A 153 20.62 -12.72 -11.30
CA GLU A 153 20.36 -11.65 -10.36
C GLU A 153 18.93 -11.69 -9.79
N SER A 154 18.75 -11.12 -8.62
CA SER A 154 17.46 -10.98 -7.94
C SER A 154 17.15 -9.50 -7.69
N ASN A 155 15.89 -9.15 -7.72
CA ASN A 155 15.38 -7.82 -7.37
C ASN A 155 14.93 -7.84 -5.92
N PRO A 156 15.65 -7.19 -5.00
CA PRO A 156 15.32 -7.16 -3.59
C PRO A 156 14.26 -6.12 -3.26
N ILE A 157 13.64 -6.30 -2.08
CA ILE A 157 12.86 -5.27 -1.40
C ILE A 157 13.69 -4.82 -0.19
N PHE A 158 13.85 -3.51 -0.02
CA PHE A 158 14.45 -2.91 1.16
C PHE A 158 13.34 -2.33 2.03
N GLU A 159 13.39 -2.63 3.32
CA GLU A 159 12.52 -2.00 4.31
C GLU A 159 13.41 -1.31 5.36
N ILE A 160 13.14 -0.03 5.59
CA ILE A 160 13.90 0.79 6.53
C ILE A 160 12.92 1.43 7.52
N ASP A 161 13.13 1.15 8.81
CA ASP A 161 12.43 1.82 9.91
C ASP A 161 13.28 3.00 10.36
N VAL A 162 12.81 4.22 10.12
CA VAL A 162 13.57 5.44 10.30
C VAL A 162 13.71 5.79 11.78
N ALA A 163 14.95 5.92 12.27
CA ALA A 163 15.27 6.34 13.63
C ALA A 163 15.76 7.79 13.71
N LYS A 164 16.19 8.37 12.58
CA LYS A 164 16.60 9.77 12.48
C LYS A 164 16.11 10.39 11.18
N PRO A 165 15.65 11.67 11.22
CA PRO A 165 15.32 12.39 10.00
C PRO A 165 16.52 12.47 9.06
N SER A 166 16.29 12.37 7.75
CA SER A 166 17.33 12.56 6.75
C SER A 166 16.80 13.28 5.52
N THR A 167 17.70 13.98 4.84
CA THR A 167 17.42 14.66 3.57
C THR A 167 17.61 13.74 2.37
N PHE A 168 18.17 12.54 2.58
CA PHE A 168 18.42 11.55 1.54
C PHE A 168 18.50 10.14 2.12
N LEU A 169 18.36 9.17 1.24
CA LEU A 169 18.67 7.77 1.50
C LEU A 169 19.36 7.19 0.26
N ASP A 170 20.52 6.60 0.45
CA ASP A 170 21.25 5.88 -0.57
C ASP A 170 21.27 4.39 -0.26
N VAL A 171 21.13 3.58 -1.31
CA VAL A 171 21.40 2.13 -1.28
C VAL A 171 22.48 1.86 -2.34
N TRP A 172 23.62 1.32 -1.92
CA TRP A 172 24.78 1.02 -2.76
C TRP A 172 24.99 -0.50 -2.85
N ASN A 173 25.26 -1.02 -4.03
CA ASN A 173 25.52 -2.45 -4.25
C ASN A 173 26.95 -2.75 -4.74
N GLY A 174 27.86 -1.79 -4.61
CA GLY A 174 29.25 -1.91 -5.07
C GLY A 174 29.47 -1.46 -6.52
N MET A 175 28.42 -1.34 -7.32
CA MET A 175 28.49 -0.88 -8.73
C MET A 175 27.60 0.34 -8.98
N ASN A 176 26.35 0.26 -8.59
CA ASN A 176 25.35 1.29 -8.79
C ASN A 176 24.84 1.80 -7.45
N TYR A 177 24.33 3.03 -7.44
CA TYR A 177 23.62 3.58 -6.30
C TYR A 177 22.16 3.85 -6.65
N PHE A 178 21.32 3.71 -5.66
CA PHE A 178 19.94 4.18 -5.66
C PHE A 178 19.83 5.30 -4.65
N ARG A 179 19.18 6.40 -5.01
CA ARG A 179 19.01 7.57 -4.15
C ARG A 179 17.61 8.10 -4.19
N ILE A 180 17.10 8.44 -3.01
CA ILE A 180 15.97 9.34 -2.84
C ILE A 180 16.41 10.58 -2.05
N GLY A 181 15.87 11.75 -2.41
CA GLY A 181 16.24 13.03 -1.81
C GLY A 181 17.63 13.53 -2.23
N TYR A 182 18.18 14.45 -1.45
CA TYR A 182 19.42 15.13 -1.76
C TYR A 182 20.36 15.16 -0.55
N PRO A 183 21.60 14.64 -0.67
CA PRO A 183 22.59 14.75 0.38
C PRO A 183 22.98 16.20 0.63
N LEU A 184 23.26 16.54 1.88
CA LEU A 184 23.76 17.86 2.27
C LEU A 184 25.15 18.10 1.69
N LYS A 185 25.37 19.29 1.19
CA LYS A 185 26.73 19.80 0.95
C LYS A 185 27.33 20.27 2.31
N ALA A 186 28.64 20.30 2.42
CA ALA A 186 29.36 20.58 3.68
C ALA A 186 28.93 21.87 4.41
N GLU A 187 28.40 22.84 3.68
CA GLU A 187 27.97 24.15 4.21
C GLU A 187 26.45 24.27 4.41
N GLN A 188 25.67 23.21 4.15
CA GLN A 188 24.22 23.24 4.21
C GLN A 188 23.72 22.73 5.57
N ILE A 189 22.72 23.41 6.11
CA ILE A 189 21.98 22.96 7.29
C ILE A 189 20.63 22.40 6.80
N PRO A 190 20.23 21.20 7.24
CA PRO A 190 18.93 20.67 6.85
C PRO A 190 17.80 21.55 7.35
N ILE A 191 16.76 21.72 6.54
CA ILE A 191 15.56 22.45 6.93
C ILE A 191 14.47 21.43 7.23
N GLU A 192 13.90 21.55 8.39
CA GLU A 192 12.66 20.85 8.74
C GLU A 192 11.48 21.53 8.03
N ARG A 193 11.30 21.19 6.75
CA ARG A 193 10.22 21.77 5.94
C ARG A 193 8.86 21.36 6.48
N ASN A 194 8.70 20.10 6.84
CA ASN A 194 7.48 19.53 7.38
C ASN A 194 7.76 19.12 8.83
N GLN A 195 7.67 20.05 9.75
CA GLN A 195 7.89 19.83 11.17
C GLN A 195 6.66 19.13 11.76
N ARG A 196 6.80 17.87 12.20
CA ARG A 196 5.71 17.14 12.85
C ARG A 196 5.43 17.73 14.23
N VAL A 197 4.27 18.37 14.36
CA VAL A 197 3.84 19.05 15.61
C VAL A 197 2.86 18.22 16.43
N LEU A 198 2.18 17.25 15.81
CA LEU A 198 1.28 16.32 16.48
C LEU A 198 1.44 14.92 15.87
N TRP A 199 1.57 13.93 16.73
CA TRP A 199 1.34 12.53 16.40
C TRP A 199 0.55 11.89 17.54
N ASP A 200 -0.64 11.39 17.20
CA ASP A 200 -1.53 10.69 18.13
C ASP A 200 -1.82 9.30 17.57
N GLU A 201 -1.29 8.29 18.23
CA GLU A 201 -1.46 6.88 17.86
C GLU A 201 -2.82 6.31 18.32
N MET A 202 -3.72 7.17 18.77
CA MET A 202 -5.05 6.81 19.28
C MET A 202 -5.05 5.74 20.39
N SER A 203 -3.94 5.69 21.15
CA SER A 203 -3.74 4.75 22.25
C SER A 203 -4.34 5.22 23.59
N THR A 204 -4.86 6.45 23.65
CA THR A 204 -5.47 7.05 24.82
C THR A 204 -6.50 8.11 24.43
N THR A 205 -7.50 8.33 25.30
CA THR A 205 -8.43 9.46 25.19
C THR A 205 -7.95 10.71 25.96
N VAL A 206 -6.81 10.62 26.66
CA VAL A 206 -6.25 11.73 27.43
C VAL A 206 -5.81 12.86 26.51
N GLY A 207 -6.17 14.10 26.88
CA GLY A 207 -5.86 15.29 26.09
C GLY A 207 -6.88 15.61 24.98
N TRP A 208 -7.88 14.76 24.79
CA TRP A 208 -9.06 15.05 23.98
C TRP A 208 -10.17 15.65 24.84
N THR A 209 -10.82 16.69 24.37
CA THR A 209 -11.94 17.37 25.05
C THR A 209 -13.23 17.12 24.29
N ASP A 210 -14.23 16.58 24.95
CA ASP A 210 -15.53 16.31 24.37
C ASP A 210 -16.21 17.60 23.87
N VAL A 211 -16.91 17.49 22.75
CA VAL A 211 -17.64 18.58 22.09
C VAL A 211 -19.13 18.23 22.04
N SER A 212 -19.98 19.07 22.65
CA SER A 212 -21.42 18.83 22.70
C SER A 212 -22.12 19.15 21.38
N LYS A 213 -21.59 20.07 20.57
CA LYS A 213 -22.15 20.44 19.28
C LYS A 213 -21.06 20.96 18.33
N SER A 214 -21.09 20.53 17.08
CA SER A 214 -20.17 20.96 16.03
C SER A 214 -20.89 20.97 14.68
N GLU A 215 -21.18 22.16 14.14
CA GLU A 215 -21.95 22.38 12.91
C GLU A 215 -23.25 21.54 12.82
N ASP A 216 -23.21 20.50 11.97
CA ASP A 216 -24.31 19.57 11.71
C ASP A 216 -24.29 18.32 12.60
N MET A 217 -23.36 18.25 13.57
CA MET A 217 -23.20 17.12 14.47
C MET A 217 -23.50 17.48 15.93
N THR A 218 -24.18 16.58 16.64
CA THR A 218 -24.44 16.67 18.08
C THR A 218 -23.59 15.65 18.81
N GLY A 219 -22.78 16.09 19.78
CA GLY A 219 -22.03 15.23 20.67
C GLY A 219 -22.91 14.56 21.74
N GLY A 220 -22.29 13.78 22.59
CA GLY A 220 -22.94 13.04 23.68
C GLY A 220 -22.56 11.56 23.67
N GLY A 221 -21.86 11.11 22.66
CA GLY A 221 -21.20 9.82 22.63
C GLY A 221 -19.88 9.83 23.41
N LYS A 222 -19.28 8.66 23.54
CA LYS A 222 -18.02 8.47 24.27
C LYS A 222 -17.06 7.61 23.47
N PHE A 223 -15.82 8.05 23.36
CA PHE A 223 -14.73 7.27 22.80
C PHE A 223 -14.18 6.26 23.78
N ARG A 224 -13.76 5.10 23.29
CA ARG A 224 -12.88 4.16 23.96
C ARG A 224 -11.71 3.75 23.07
N VAL A 225 -10.63 3.32 23.70
CA VAL A 225 -9.50 2.71 23.00
C VAL A 225 -9.83 1.24 22.71
N ASP A 226 -9.59 0.80 21.49
CA ASP A 226 -9.74 -0.57 21.04
C ASP A 226 -8.41 -1.11 20.53
N GLY A 227 -8.04 -2.34 20.93
CA GLY A 227 -6.77 -2.97 20.53
C GLY A 227 -5.50 -2.19 20.92
N GLY A 228 -5.61 -1.17 21.77
CA GLY A 228 -4.48 -0.37 22.24
C GLY A 228 -3.98 0.71 21.28
N SER A 229 -4.53 0.81 20.05
CA SER A 229 -4.01 1.69 18.99
C SER A 229 -5.08 2.28 18.07
N ARG A 230 -6.32 2.38 18.54
CA ARG A 230 -7.40 3.06 17.80
C ARG A 230 -8.49 3.57 18.72
N LEU A 231 -9.13 4.68 18.34
CA LEU A 231 -10.35 5.16 18.98
C LEU A 231 -11.57 4.67 18.21
N VAL A 232 -12.52 4.12 18.96
CA VAL A 232 -13.85 3.70 18.48
C VAL A 232 -14.92 4.29 19.38
N ALA A 233 -16.18 4.29 18.94
CA ALA A 233 -17.28 4.67 19.80
C ALA A 233 -17.55 3.55 20.83
N GLU A 234 -17.52 3.88 22.13
CA GLU A 234 -18.09 3.08 23.19
C GLU A 234 -19.60 3.22 23.20
N TYR A 235 -20.07 4.44 22.95
CA TYR A 235 -21.47 4.82 22.93
C TYR A 235 -21.64 6.03 21.98
N LEU A 236 -22.63 5.98 21.10
CA LEU A 236 -22.87 6.98 20.05
C LEU A 236 -23.83 8.13 20.47
N GLY A 237 -24.21 8.20 21.74
CA GLY A 237 -25.15 9.20 22.24
C GLY A 237 -26.60 8.70 22.19
N GLU A 238 -27.53 9.58 22.57
CA GLU A 238 -28.94 9.24 22.67
C GLU A 238 -29.57 9.01 21.29
N PRO A 239 -30.19 7.84 21.03
CA PRO A 239 -30.75 7.49 19.72
C PRO A 239 -31.96 8.37 19.30
N THR A 240 -32.49 9.16 20.20
CA THR A 240 -33.59 10.11 19.93
C THR A 240 -33.12 11.40 19.28
N VAL A 241 -31.81 11.65 19.23
CA VAL A 241 -31.23 12.84 18.59
C VAL A 241 -31.42 12.74 17.08
N LYS A 242 -32.01 13.76 16.47
CA LYS A 242 -32.18 13.84 15.02
C LYS A 242 -30.91 14.35 14.35
N GLY A 243 -30.59 13.81 13.18
CA GLY A 243 -29.41 14.17 12.42
C GLY A 243 -28.16 13.44 12.88
N TRP A 244 -26.98 13.94 12.51
CA TRP A 244 -25.70 13.35 12.88
C TRP A 244 -25.42 13.55 14.37
N HIS A 245 -25.17 12.46 15.08
CA HIS A 245 -24.77 12.49 16.49
C HIS A 245 -23.81 11.36 16.82
N GLY A 246 -23.00 11.57 17.86
CA GLY A 246 -22.03 10.56 18.27
C GLY A 246 -20.93 11.08 19.17
N CYS A 247 -19.77 10.46 19.03
CA CYS A 247 -18.55 10.85 19.71
C CYS A 247 -17.90 12.03 18.95
N ILE A 248 -17.70 13.14 19.62
CA ILE A 248 -16.99 14.29 19.06
C ILE A 248 -16.01 14.78 20.11
N ALA A 249 -14.74 14.87 19.76
CA ALA A 249 -13.72 15.41 20.64
C ALA A 249 -12.70 16.24 19.86
N LYS A 250 -12.09 17.22 20.53
CA LYS A 250 -11.08 18.10 19.93
C LYS A 250 -9.84 18.21 20.79
N LYS A 251 -8.73 18.56 20.14
CA LYS A 251 -7.43 18.78 20.76
C LYS A 251 -6.76 20.01 20.16
N ASN A 252 -6.05 20.79 20.96
CA ASN A 252 -5.22 21.87 20.44
C ASN A 252 -3.99 21.32 19.73
N ILE A 253 -3.65 21.94 18.60
CA ILE A 253 -2.44 21.59 17.85
C ILE A 253 -1.25 22.30 18.50
N PRO A 254 -0.21 21.55 18.93
CA PRO A 254 1.02 22.15 19.43
C PRO A 254 1.63 23.11 18.40
N GLN A 255 2.21 24.22 18.86
CA GLN A 255 2.77 25.27 18.02
C GLN A 255 1.78 25.94 17.05
N GLY A 256 0.47 25.67 17.20
CA GLY A 256 -0.57 26.39 16.44
C GLY A 256 -0.77 27.83 16.95
N PRO A 257 -1.48 28.66 16.16
CA PRO A 257 -2.18 28.31 14.91
C PRO A 257 -1.24 28.17 13.71
N LEU A 258 -1.52 27.17 12.86
CA LEU A 258 -0.73 26.86 11.67
C LEU A 258 -1.35 27.51 10.43
N GLN A 259 -0.55 28.28 9.67
CA GLN A 259 -0.96 28.82 8.38
C GLN A 259 -0.80 27.76 7.28
N ASP A 260 0.36 27.12 7.24
CA ASP A 260 0.70 26.07 6.29
C ASP A 260 0.89 24.78 7.06
N PHE A 261 0.24 23.71 6.60
CA PHE A 261 0.16 22.45 7.33
C PHE A 261 -0.09 21.26 6.41
N ILE A 262 0.20 20.09 6.94
CA ILE A 262 -0.25 18.79 6.45
C ILE A 262 -0.97 18.09 7.61
N MET A 263 -2.13 17.52 7.36
CA MET A 263 -2.83 16.61 8.26
C MET A 263 -3.03 15.26 7.57
N GLN A 264 -2.71 14.18 8.25
CA GLN A 264 -2.95 12.82 7.83
C GLN A 264 -3.62 12.04 8.96
N ALA A 265 -4.64 11.27 8.61
CA ALA A 265 -5.28 10.34 9.55
C ALA A 265 -5.55 8.99 8.88
N TYR A 266 -5.51 7.92 9.65
CA TYR A 266 -5.96 6.61 9.24
C TYR A 266 -7.31 6.33 9.89
N VAL A 267 -8.28 5.94 9.08
CA VAL A 267 -9.64 5.71 9.57
C VAL A 267 -10.23 4.44 8.95
N GLY A 268 -11.18 3.85 9.68
CA GLY A 268 -11.99 2.74 9.24
C GLY A 268 -13.48 3.08 9.23
N LEU A 269 -14.21 2.58 8.24
CA LEU A 269 -15.67 2.60 8.18
C LEU A 269 -16.15 1.48 7.25
N LYS A 270 -16.97 0.56 7.77
CA LYS A 270 -17.56 -0.52 6.97
C LYS A 270 -19.05 -0.37 6.91
N SER A 271 -19.56 -0.12 5.71
CA SER A 271 -20.97 -0.25 5.38
C SER A 271 -21.19 -1.67 4.84
N LEU A 272 -22.00 -2.46 5.52
CA LEU A 272 -22.25 -3.87 5.22
C LEU A 272 -23.73 -4.16 4.94
N HIS A 273 -24.58 -3.15 5.05
CA HIS A 273 -25.99 -3.26 4.84
C HIS A 273 -26.60 -1.93 4.38
N TRP A 274 -27.61 -1.99 3.54
CA TRP A 274 -28.23 -0.83 2.88
C TRP A 274 -28.87 0.21 3.82
N ASP A 275 -29.20 -0.16 5.05
CA ASP A 275 -29.84 0.71 6.05
C ASP A 275 -28.84 1.34 7.05
N GLN A 276 -27.55 1.03 6.89
CA GLN A 276 -26.50 1.58 7.73
C GLN A 276 -26.15 3.01 7.29
N MET A 277 -25.95 3.89 8.28
CA MET A 277 -25.43 5.21 8.08
C MET A 277 -24.35 5.53 9.11
N GLY A 278 -23.23 6.07 8.67
CA GLY A 278 -22.10 6.36 9.55
C GLY A 278 -21.19 7.42 8.99
N ARG A 279 -20.45 8.08 9.87
CA ARG A 279 -19.46 9.10 9.52
C ARG A 279 -18.26 9.02 10.44
N VAL A 280 -17.07 8.97 9.86
CA VAL A 280 -15.80 9.20 10.54
C VAL A 280 -15.17 10.43 9.93
N GLU A 281 -14.98 11.50 10.70
CA GLU A 281 -14.54 12.80 10.20
C GLU A 281 -13.36 13.35 11.02
N ILE A 282 -12.43 13.98 10.31
CA ILE A 282 -11.36 14.80 10.87
C ILE A 282 -11.62 16.24 10.46
N GLY A 283 -11.86 17.10 11.44
CA GLY A 283 -12.06 18.53 11.28
C GLY A 283 -10.82 19.33 11.71
N LEU A 284 -10.45 20.31 10.92
CA LEU A 284 -9.43 21.30 11.24
C LEU A 284 -10.13 22.61 11.60
N LEU A 285 -9.92 23.09 12.81
CA LEU A 285 -10.62 24.22 13.37
C LEU A 285 -9.66 25.39 13.61
N ASP A 286 -10.19 26.62 13.50
CA ASP A 286 -9.48 27.82 13.94
C ASP A 286 -9.50 27.98 15.47
N ALA A 287 -8.92 29.07 15.97
CA ALA A 287 -8.88 29.36 17.41
C ALA A 287 -10.28 29.57 18.03
N ASN A 288 -11.28 29.88 17.21
CA ASN A 288 -12.67 30.08 17.63
C ASN A 288 -13.52 28.80 17.46
N SER A 289 -12.85 27.65 17.20
CA SER A 289 -13.52 26.37 16.95
C SER A 289 -14.44 26.36 15.72
N GLN A 290 -14.14 27.22 14.72
CA GLN A 290 -14.84 27.21 13.43
C GLN A 290 -14.08 26.35 12.44
N TYR A 291 -14.79 25.60 11.60
CA TYR A 291 -14.16 24.79 10.57
C TYR A 291 -13.35 25.62 9.58
N VAL A 292 -12.09 25.30 9.44
CA VAL A 292 -11.19 25.74 8.37
C VAL A 292 -11.28 24.76 7.20
N ALA A 293 -11.26 23.46 7.53
CA ALA A 293 -11.46 22.38 6.57
C ALA A 293 -11.90 21.11 7.28
N ARG A 294 -12.49 20.18 6.56
CA ARG A 294 -12.80 18.83 7.07
C ARG A 294 -12.66 17.79 5.98
N ILE A 295 -12.38 16.56 6.40
CA ILE A 295 -12.32 15.40 5.54
C ILE A 295 -12.88 14.19 6.27
N SER A 296 -13.64 13.35 5.57
CA SER A 296 -14.34 12.23 6.19
C SER A 296 -14.58 11.09 5.22
N MET A 297 -14.81 9.92 5.80
CA MET A 297 -15.44 8.79 5.15
C MET A 297 -16.84 8.62 5.72
N ASN A 298 -17.84 8.56 4.85
CA ASN A 298 -19.25 8.55 5.25
C ASN A 298 -20.03 7.49 4.50
N ASP A 299 -21.01 6.87 5.15
CA ASP A 299 -22.18 6.34 4.47
C ASP A 299 -23.38 7.24 4.79
N VAL A 300 -23.91 7.91 3.76
CA VAL A 300 -25.04 8.83 3.84
C VAL A 300 -26.27 8.31 3.09
N HIS A 301 -26.20 7.10 2.56
CA HIS A 301 -27.20 6.50 1.69
C HIS A 301 -28.07 5.49 2.43
N TRP A 302 -29.17 5.92 3.01
CA TRP A 302 -30.07 5.07 3.80
C TRP A 302 -30.78 3.93 3.04
N GLN A 303 -30.58 3.83 1.73
CA GLN A 303 -31.16 2.78 0.86
C GLN A 303 -30.09 2.06 0.02
N ALA A 304 -28.81 2.34 0.24
CA ALA A 304 -27.74 1.73 -0.51
C ALA A 304 -26.50 1.59 0.36
N GLU A 305 -25.82 0.47 0.24
CA GLU A 305 -24.51 0.24 0.82
C GLU A 305 -23.46 0.98 0.00
N GLN A 306 -23.15 2.25 0.39
CA GLN A 306 -22.24 3.09 -0.38
C GLN A 306 -21.47 4.08 0.49
N ASN A 307 -20.20 3.81 0.70
CA ASN A 307 -19.29 4.76 1.33
C ASN A 307 -18.89 5.87 0.36
N THR A 308 -18.85 7.09 0.88
CA THR A 308 -18.47 8.31 0.14
C THR A 308 -17.37 9.03 0.92
N GLY A 309 -16.26 9.29 0.26
CA GLY A 309 -15.22 10.19 0.75
C GLY A 309 -15.64 11.64 0.53
N PHE A 310 -15.46 12.46 1.56
CA PHE A 310 -15.88 13.85 1.52
C PHE A 310 -14.76 14.76 2.05
N ALA A 311 -14.44 15.83 1.32
CA ALA A 311 -13.53 16.87 1.77
C ALA A 311 -14.11 18.25 1.45
N LYS A 312 -14.07 19.17 2.41
CA LYS A 312 -14.65 20.51 2.29
C LYS A 312 -13.79 21.55 3.00
N LEU A 313 -13.69 22.73 2.37
CA LEU A 313 -13.11 23.96 2.95
C LEU A 313 -14.21 24.84 3.54
N GLY A 314 -13.88 25.48 4.66
CA GLY A 314 -14.79 26.37 5.38
C GLY A 314 -15.94 25.64 6.09
N ASN A 315 -16.80 26.42 6.74
CA ASN A 315 -18.02 25.92 7.37
C ASN A 315 -19.23 26.01 6.42
N ASN A 316 -20.38 25.47 6.82
CA ASN A 316 -21.59 25.43 5.98
C ASN A 316 -22.21 26.78 5.72
N THR A 317 -21.93 27.79 6.56
CA THR A 317 -22.56 29.13 6.51
C THR A 317 -21.64 30.19 5.93
N LYS A 318 -20.34 29.94 5.79
CA LYS A 318 -19.36 30.90 5.32
C LYS A 318 -19.42 31.05 3.80
N PRO A 319 -19.52 32.25 3.24
CA PRO A 319 -19.25 32.50 1.82
C PRO A 319 -17.84 31.96 1.46
N GLY A 320 -17.68 31.36 0.28
CA GLY A 320 -16.41 30.77 -0.17
C GLY A 320 -16.16 29.35 0.31
N SER A 321 -17.06 28.77 1.10
CA SER A 321 -16.92 27.31 1.42
C SER A 321 -16.98 26.47 0.14
N ARG A 322 -16.13 25.44 0.06
CA ARG A 322 -15.98 24.65 -1.17
C ARG A 322 -15.81 23.16 -0.88
N VAL A 323 -16.60 22.33 -1.55
CA VAL A 323 -16.40 20.88 -1.58
C VAL A 323 -15.27 20.56 -2.56
N LEU A 324 -14.28 19.81 -2.11
CA LEU A 324 -13.15 19.35 -2.90
C LEU A 324 -13.35 17.90 -3.39
N ILE A 325 -13.81 17.03 -2.51
CA ILE A 325 -14.09 15.63 -2.79
C ILE A 325 -15.50 15.30 -2.30
N ASN A 326 -16.28 14.58 -3.11
CA ASN A 326 -17.54 13.96 -2.76
C ASN A 326 -17.77 12.78 -3.71
N GLU A 327 -17.07 11.68 -3.48
CA GLU A 327 -16.98 10.54 -4.43
C GLU A 327 -16.87 9.24 -3.66
N SER A 328 -17.19 8.11 -4.33
CA SER A 328 -17.17 6.76 -3.76
C SER A 328 -15.98 5.90 -4.20
N GLY A 329 -14.94 6.53 -4.76
CA GLY A 329 -13.79 5.86 -5.37
C GLY A 329 -14.02 5.60 -6.86
N ASP A 330 -13.33 4.59 -7.41
CA ASP A 330 -13.36 4.27 -8.84
C ASP A 330 -14.73 3.73 -9.30
N SER A 331 -15.50 3.18 -8.37
CA SER A 331 -16.88 2.74 -8.58
C SER A 331 -17.70 2.93 -7.28
N PRO A 332 -19.05 2.87 -7.34
CA PRO A 332 -19.90 3.11 -6.17
C PRO A 332 -19.58 2.26 -4.94
N ASN A 333 -19.03 1.08 -5.11
CA ASN A 333 -18.78 0.13 -4.01
C ASN A 333 -17.31 0.04 -3.60
N THR A 334 -16.42 0.77 -4.25
CA THR A 334 -14.96 0.65 -4.04
C THR A 334 -14.56 0.85 -2.58
N TRP A 335 -15.21 1.75 -1.87
CA TRP A 335 -14.86 2.11 -0.49
C TRP A 335 -15.80 1.54 0.58
N ASN A 336 -16.68 0.59 0.26
CA ASN A 336 -17.67 0.06 1.22
C ASN A 336 -17.04 -0.63 2.45
N GLN A 337 -15.88 -1.26 2.31
CA GLN A 337 -15.11 -1.81 3.42
C GLN A 337 -13.84 -1.00 3.64
N TYR A 338 -14.04 0.29 3.96
CA TYR A 338 -12.95 1.23 4.03
C TYR A 338 -12.06 1.03 5.26
N ARG A 339 -10.79 0.91 5.05
CA ARG A 339 -9.69 1.25 5.95
C ARG A 339 -8.67 1.98 5.09
N GLY A 340 -8.32 3.21 5.46
CA GLY A 340 -7.51 4.00 4.57
C GLY A 340 -7.07 5.33 5.16
N ARG A 341 -6.50 6.14 4.29
CA ARG A 341 -5.86 7.42 4.58
C ARG A 341 -6.76 8.58 4.20
N LEU A 342 -6.92 9.50 5.13
CA LEU A 342 -7.46 10.84 4.89
C LEU A 342 -6.32 11.85 5.03
N TRP A 343 -6.16 12.75 4.05
CA TRP A 343 -5.09 13.72 4.04
C TRP A 343 -5.55 15.07 3.52
N LEU A 344 -5.23 16.13 4.25
CA LEU A 344 -5.48 17.52 3.88
C LEU A 344 -4.20 18.33 4.08
N ALA A 345 -3.84 19.15 3.11
CA ALA A 345 -2.73 20.07 3.23
C ALA A 345 -3.06 21.45 2.67
N ARG A 346 -2.39 22.46 3.21
CA ARG A 346 -2.35 23.79 2.66
C ARG A 346 -0.93 24.33 2.64
N THR A 347 -0.55 24.90 1.50
CA THR A 347 0.73 25.61 1.32
C THR A 347 0.43 26.92 0.59
N GLY A 348 0.56 28.04 1.28
CA GLY A 348 0.06 29.33 0.80
C GLY A 348 -1.45 29.27 0.57
N ASN A 349 -1.88 29.57 -0.66
CA ASN A 349 -3.29 29.48 -1.07
C ASN A 349 -3.63 28.17 -1.81
N ARG A 350 -2.69 27.23 -1.90
CA ARG A 350 -2.87 25.92 -2.51
C ARG A 350 -3.34 24.91 -1.48
N TRP A 351 -4.50 24.33 -1.72
CA TRP A 351 -5.10 23.26 -0.95
C TRP A 351 -4.95 21.91 -1.67
N GLU A 352 -4.75 20.88 -0.90
CA GLU A 352 -4.69 19.50 -1.39
C GLU A 352 -5.56 18.63 -0.49
N ALA A 353 -6.39 17.80 -1.10
CA ALA A 353 -7.20 16.81 -0.42
C ALA A 353 -6.93 15.43 -1.05
N TYR A 354 -6.71 14.42 -0.22
CA TYR A 354 -6.44 13.08 -0.66
C TYR A 354 -7.16 12.06 0.22
N ILE A 355 -7.81 11.10 -0.42
CA ILE A 355 -8.46 9.96 0.21
C ILE A 355 -7.98 8.71 -0.51
N SER A 356 -7.52 7.71 0.22
CA SER A 356 -7.18 6.41 -0.34
C SER A 356 -7.66 5.28 0.55
N ARG A 357 -8.02 4.15 -0.07
CA ARG A 357 -8.23 2.89 0.63
C ARG A 357 -6.90 2.14 0.70
N PHE A 358 -6.63 1.47 1.81
CA PHE A 358 -5.50 0.55 1.91
C PHE A 358 -5.84 -0.80 1.30
N ARG A 359 -4.85 -1.44 0.68
CA ARG A 359 -4.92 -2.85 0.32
C ARG A 359 -5.04 -3.69 1.59
N ASP A 360 -5.90 -4.69 1.57
CA ASP A 360 -6.19 -5.53 2.73
C ASP A 360 -4.93 -6.05 3.43
N GLY A 361 -4.88 -5.86 4.75
CA GLY A 361 -3.76 -6.27 5.60
C GLY A 361 -2.49 -5.42 5.47
N THR A 362 -2.54 -4.31 4.74
CA THR A 362 -1.40 -3.40 4.54
C THR A 362 -1.77 -1.94 4.81
N GLU A 363 -0.78 -1.04 4.71
CA GLU A 363 -0.97 0.42 4.67
C GLU A 363 -0.54 0.99 3.30
N ILE A 364 -0.56 0.15 2.27
CA ILE A 364 -0.28 0.55 0.90
C ILE A 364 -1.59 1.07 0.28
N ASP A 365 -1.54 2.27 -0.27
CA ASP A 365 -2.66 2.90 -0.96
C ASP A 365 -3.05 2.07 -2.20
N ASP A 366 -4.34 1.83 -2.38
CA ASP A 366 -4.90 1.01 -3.46
C ASP A 366 -5.81 1.85 -4.37
N SER A 367 -7.02 2.23 -3.90
CA SER A 367 -7.91 3.13 -4.64
C SER A 367 -7.81 4.53 -4.05
N GLU A 368 -7.49 5.53 -4.87
CA GLU A 368 -7.21 6.88 -4.39
C GLU A 368 -7.97 7.98 -5.15
N ARG A 369 -8.22 9.08 -4.46
CA ARG A 369 -8.68 10.33 -5.03
C ARG A 369 -7.84 11.49 -4.52
N PHE A 370 -7.19 12.19 -5.43
CA PHE A 370 -6.39 13.38 -5.13
C PHE A 370 -6.96 14.61 -5.84
N VAL A 371 -7.18 15.68 -5.09
CA VAL A 371 -7.70 16.96 -5.61
C VAL A 371 -6.82 18.11 -5.14
N VAL A 372 -6.46 18.97 -6.07
CA VAL A 372 -5.75 20.23 -5.82
C VAL A 372 -6.67 21.38 -6.11
N PHE A 373 -6.72 22.36 -5.21
CA PHE A 373 -7.46 23.60 -5.37
C PHE A 373 -6.57 24.80 -5.02
N VAL A 374 -6.50 25.79 -5.90
CA VAL A 374 -5.83 27.05 -5.63
C VAL A 374 -6.90 28.08 -5.29
N ASP A 375 -6.86 28.60 -4.07
CA ASP A 375 -7.78 29.61 -3.56
C ASP A 375 -7.33 31.02 -3.98
N GLU A 376 -7.53 31.35 -5.26
CA GLU A 376 -7.10 32.61 -5.85
C GLU A 376 -7.69 33.84 -5.13
N LYS A 377 -8.86 33.69 -4.52
CA LYS A 377 -9.54 34.78 -3.79
C LYS A 377 -9.14 34.85 -2.32
N ASN A 378 -8.36 33.91 -1.82
CA ASN A 378 -7.96 33.81 -0.42
C ASN A 378 -9.15 33.77 0.56
N GLU A 379 -10.23 33.11 0.18
CA GLU A 379 -11.44 32.99 1.01
C GLU A 379 -11.31 31.97 2.17
N ASN A 380 -10.38 31.01 2.06
CA ASN A 380 -10.16 29.93 3.02
C ASN A 380 -8.77 29.97 3.65
N MET A 381 -8.36 31.16 4.14
CA MET A 381 -7.00 31.40 4.66
C MET A 381 -6.90 31.39 6.19
N ASN A 382 -7.96 31.04 6.92
CA ASN A 382 -7.90 30.96 8.39
C ASN A 382 -6.84 29.95 8.83
N SER A 383 -6.08 30.30 9.88
CA SER A 383 -5.08 29.40 10.46
C SER A 383 -5.74 28.29 11.26
N VAL A 384 -5.13 27.10 11.26
CA VAL A 384 -5.62 25.94 11.99
C VAL A 384 -4.99 25.89 13.38
N ALA A 385 -5.84 25.89 14.41
CA ALA A 385 -5.42 25.89 15.82
C ALA A 385 -5.77 24.58 16.55
N GLN A 386 -6.83 23.89 16.09
CA GLN A 386 -7.34 22.70 16.74
C GLN A 386 -7.65 21.63 15.69
N VAL A 387 -7.56 20.36 16.10
CA VAL A 387 -8.08 19.23 15.36
C VAL A 387 -9.27 18.63 16.11
N GLN A 388 -10.31 18.28 15.40
CA GLN A 388 -11.50 17.60 15.91
C GLN A 388 -11.63 16.24 15.23
N ILE A 389 -11.98 15.25 16.02
CA ILE A 389 -12.30 13.90 15.55
C ILE A 389 -13.76 13.59 15.85
N SER A 390 -14.43 12.88 14.96
CA SER A 390 -15.80 12.43 15.23
C SER A 390 -16.09 11.07 14.64
N ILE A 391 -16.91 10.28 15.37
CA ILE A 391 -17.54 9.04 14.94
C ILE A 391 -19.02 9.19 15.23
N CYS A 392 -19.85 9.26 14.17
CA CYS A 392 -21.27 9.58 14.27
C CYS A 392 -22.13 8.57 13.51
N GLN A 393 -23.38 8.42 13.99
CA GLN A 393 -24.49 7.80 13.29
C GLN A 393 -25.53 8.87 12.92
N PHE A 394 -26.46 8.54 12.03
CA PHE A 394 -27.54 9.44 11.63
C PHE A 394 -28.88 9.04 12.26
N SER A 395 -29.40 9.89 13.14
CA SER A 395 -30.67 9.64 13.84
C SER A 395 -30.69 8.24 14.48
N ASN A 396 -31.75 7.49 14.31
CA ASN A 396 -31.90 6.12 14.81
C ASN A 396 -31.61 5.05 13.73
N ASN A 397 -30.96 5.41 12.62
CA ASN A 397 -30.54 4.45 11.62
C ASN A 397 -29.50 3.49 12.20
N MET A 398 -29.42 2.29 11.65
CA MET A 398 -28.35 1.38 12.00
C MET A 398 -27.00 2.05 11.67
N PHE A 399 -26.06 1.98 12.59
CA PHE A 399 -24.74 2.56 12.38
C PHE A 399 -23.80 1.63 11.61
N CYS A 400 -22.89 2.19 10.84
CA CYS A 400 -21.85 1.43 10.15
C CYS A 400 -20.93 0.70 11.15
N GLN A 401 -20.48 -0.47 10.78
CA GLN A 401 -19.54 -1.23 11.60
C GLN A 401 -18.10 -0.74 11.43
N ASN A 402 -17.25 -1.07 12.40
CA ASN A 402 -15.82 -0.79 12.37
C ASN A 402 -15.46 0.68 12.09
N MET A 403 -16.27 1.61 12.59
CA MET A 403 -15.91 3.02 12.58
C MET A 403 -14.78 3.25 13.57
N SER A 404 -13.61 3.65 13.07
CA SER A 404 -12.42 3.86 13.88
C SER A 404 -11.56 5.01 13.38
N ILE A 405 -10.73 5.53 14.29
CA ILE A 405 -9.62 6.44 13.98
C ILE A 405 -8.38 5.78 14.54
N ASP A 406 -7.43 5.42 13.67
CA ASP A 406 -6.30 4.55 14.00
C ASP A 406 -5.00 5.34 14.20
N ASP A 407 -4.81 6.46 13.51
CA ASP A 407 -3.61 7.30 13.59
C ASP A 407 -3.94 8.73 13.16
N LEU A 408 -3.27 9.72 13.74
CA LEU A 408 -3.39 11.13 13.35
C LEU A 408 -2.04 11.83 13.46
N LYS A 409 -1.59 12.40 12.36
CA LYS A 409 -0.36 13.20 12.30
C LYS A 409 -0.65 14.58 11.73
N ILE A 410 -0.02 15.62 12.31
CA ILE A 410 -0.09 16.98 11.78
C ILE A 410 1.33 17.54 11.71
N TRP A 411 1.67 18.12 10.58
CA TRP A 411 2.91 18.83 10.36
C TRP A 411 2.66 20.31 10.10
N LYS A 412 3.50 21.14 10.67
CA LYS A 412 3.68 22.54 10.28
C LYS A 412 4.57 22.56 9.04
N VAL A 413 4.16 23.26 7.99
CA VAL A 413 4.97 23.48 6.80
C VAL A 413 5.72 24.80 6.96
N ASN A 414 7.06 24.74 6.98
CA ASN A 414 7.92 25.91 7.07
C ASN A 414 8.29 26.38 5.65
N MET A 415 7.84 27.57 5.28
CA MET A 415 7.99 28.13 3.94
C MET A 415 9.37 28.79 3.66
N ASN A 416 10.23 28.92 4.66
CA ASN A 416 11.56 29.50 4.48
C ASN A 416 12.48 28.56 3.71
N THR A 417 12.38 28.61 2.39
CA THR A 417 13.18 27.84 1.44
C THR A 417 14.38 28.64 0.94
N GLN A 418 15.36 28.85 1.78
CA GLN A 418 16.70 29.01 1.23
C GLN A 418 17.19 27.62 0.76
N SER A 419 18.11 27.59 -0.23
CA SER A 419 18.59 26.48 -1.04
C SER A 419 19.09 25.20 -0.33
N ASN A 420 18.60 24.90 0.85
CA ASN A 420 18.97 23.71 1.63
C ASN A 420 17.92 22.61 1.42
N PRO A 421 18.33 21.37 1.20
CA PRO A 421 17.40 20.26 1.01
C PRO A 421 16.59 20.01 2.30
N PRO A 422 15.28 19.78 2.18
CA PRO A 422 14.44 19.45 3.33
C PRO A 422 14.67 17.99 3.79
N TYR A 423 14.33 17.69 5.03
CA TYR A 423 14.15 16.30 5.42
C TYR A 423 13.04 15.67 4.56
N ILE A 424 13.26 14.46 4.12
CA ILE A 424 12.31 13.70 3.28
C ILE A 424 11.54 12.67 4.09
N PHE A 425 12.00 12.31 5.26
CA PHE A 425 11.31 11.46 6.23
C PHE A 425 11.71 11.79 7.66
N ASP A 426 10.80 11.44 8.59
CA ASP A 426 10.90 11.69 10.03
C ASP A 426 11.13 10.40 10.83
N VAL A 427 11.39 10.56 12.12
CA VAL A 427 11.48 9.41 13.05
C VAL A 427 10.16 8.65 13.08
N GLY A 428 10.26 7.33 12.92
CA GLY A 428 9.11 6.41 12.91
C GLY A 428 8.48 6.17 11.54
N ASP A 429 8.93 6.87 10.49
CA ASP A 429 8.49 6.58 9.13
C ASP A 429 9.05 5.24 8.64
N LYS A 430 8.30 4.56 7.79
CA LYS A 430 8.71 3.32 7.14
C LYS A 430 8.98 3.56 5.65
N VAL A 431 10.23 3.37 5.22
CA VAL A 431 10.62 3.47 3.81
C VAL A 431 10.69 2.07 3.22
N VAL A 432 10.01 1.88 2.07
CA VAL A 432 10.08 0.63 1.31
C VAL A 432 10.53 0.92 -0.11
N ILE A 433 11.57 0.20 -0.56
CA ILE A 433 12.08 0.26 -1.92
C ILE A 433 11.88 -1.13 -2.53
N ASP A 434 10.89 -1.27 -3.40
CA ASP A 434 10.61 -2.48 -4.16
C ASP A 434 11.26 -2.37 -5.54
N THR A 435 12.38 -3.07 -5.72
CA THR A 435 13.17 -2.96 -6.96
C THR A 435 12.54 -3.73 -8.12
N GLU A 436 11.68 -4.69 -7.85
CA GLU A 436 10.96 -5.45 -8.87
C GLU A 436 9.87 -4.62 -9.54
N ARG A 437 9.12 -3.87 -8.72
CA ARG A 437 8.04 -2.99 -9.18
C ARG A 437 8.52 -1.59 -9.52
N SER A 438 9.80 -1.28 -9.26
CA SER A 438 10.34 0.07 -9.36
C SER A 438 9.54 1.08 -8.52
N LEU A 439 9.15 0.67 -7.31
CA LEU A 439 8.31 1.43 -6.40
C LEU A 439 9.11 1.89 -5.18
N VAL A 440 8.89 3.13 -4.79
CA VAL A 440 9.39 3.69 -3.52
C VAL A 440 8.20 4.22 -2.74
N THR A 441 8.10 3.82 -1.50
CA THR A 441 7.06 4.35 -0.60
C THR A 441 7.64 4.83 0.72
N ILE A 442 7.04 5.87 1.28
CA ILE A 442 7.25 6.35 2.65
C ILE A 442 5.90 6.25 3.34
N ASP A 443 5.80 5.46 4.40
CA ASP A 443 4.54 5.15 5.08
C ASP A 443 3.43 4.69 4.12
N GLY A 444 3.78 3.85 3.14
CA GLY A 444 2.85 3.34 2.12
C GLY A 444 2.48 4.33 1.01
N ARG A 445 2.84 5.63 1.11
CA ARG A 445 2.63 6.62 0.04
C ARG A 445 3.72 6.55 -1.00
N ASN A 446 3.34 6.63 -2.27
CA ASN A 446 4.30 6.69 -3.38
C ASN A 446 5.21 7.92 -3.26
N ALA A 447 6.50 7.66 -3.21
CA ALA A 447 7.56 8.67 -3.08
C ALA A 447 8.57 8.64 -4.25
N ILE A 448 8.16 8.11 -5.39
CA ILE A 448 9.02 7.99 -6.59
C ILE A 448 9.52 9.35 -7.10
N ASN A 449 8.77 10.42 -6.85
CA ASN A 449 9.17 11.78 -7.19
C ASN A 449 10.42 12.29 -6.44
N LEU A 450 10.81 11.60 -5.36
CA LEU A 450 12.06 11.90 -4.64
C LEU A 450 13.26 11.15 -5.20
N LYS A 451 13.04 10.18 -6.10
CA LYS A 451 14.12 9.39 -6.70
C LYS A 451 15.01 10.28 -7.56
N ASP A 452 16.31 10.17 -7.37
CA ASP A 452 17.31 10.74 -8.29
C ASP A 452 17.18 10.05 -9.66
N ILE A 453 16.96 10.83 -10.72
CA ILE A 453 16.79 10.34 -12.09
C ILE A 453 18.02 9.60 -12.64
N PHE A 454 19.20 9.90 -12.10
CA PHE A 454 20.47 9.25 -12.50
C PHE A 454 20.80 8.02 -11.67
N SER A 455 19.98 7.68 -10.67
CA SER A 455 20.19 6.49 -9.85
C SER A 455 19.41 5.29 -10.37
N ASP A 456 19.99 4.10 -10.20
CA ASP A 456 19.41 2.83 -10.61
C ASP A 456 18.92 2.01 -9.41
N TYR A 457 17.87 1.20 -9.61
CA TYR A 457 17.44 0.27 -8.58
C TYR A 457 18.51 -0.80 -8.31
N PRO A 458 18.91 -1.01 -7.05
CA PRO A 458 19.94 -1.99 -6.73
C PRO A 458 19.44 -3.41 -6.94
N ILE A 459 20.29 -4.22 -7.53
CA ILE A 459 20.07 -5.66 -7.73
C ILE A 459 21.04 -6.47 -6.87
N VAL A 460 20.63 -7.68 -6.52
CA VAL A 460 21.50 -8.68 -5.87
C VAL A 460 22.05 -9.60 -6.95
N ASN A 461 23.31 -9.41 -7.32
CA ASN A 461 23.99 -10.20 -8.34
C ASN A 461 24.20 -11.65 -7.89
N LYS A 462 24.43 -12.56 -8.84
CA LYS A 462 24.85 -13.93 -8.53
C LYS A 462 26.16 -13.90 -7.74
N GLY A 463 26.24 -14.69 -6.66
CA GLY A 463 27.43 -14.79 -5.81
C GLY A 463 27.36 -13.86 -4.60
N SER A 464 28.53 -13.38 -4.16
CA SER A 464 28.66 -12.49 -3.00
C SER A 464 28.30 -11.06 -3.35
N ASN A 465 27.50 -10.44 -2.50
CA ASN A 465 27.09 -9.03 -2.61
C ASN A 465 27.28 -8.33 -1.26
N THR A 466 27.75 -7.12 -1.30
CA THR A 466 27.74 -6.22 -0.15
C THR A 466 26.83 -5.05 -0.48
N LEU A 467 25.76 -4.90 0.31
CA LEU A 467 24.83 -3.77 0.20
C LEU A 467 25.11 -2.81 1.35
N GLU A 468 25.07 -1.52 1.04
CA GLU A 468 25.34 -0.45 1.99
C GLU A 468 24.20 0.57 1.95
N ILE A 469 23.75 1.05 3.12
CA ILE A 469 22.75 2.09 3.25
C ILE A 469 23.37 3.31 3.93
N MET A 470 23.10 4.49 3.37
CA MET A 470 23.52 5.79 3.90
C MET A 470 22.31 6.73 4.02
N PRO A 471 22.24 7.56 5.08
CA PRO A 471 23.22 7.69 6.17
C PRO A 471 23.18 6.47 7.11
N SER A 472 24.30 6.18 7.74
CA SER A 472 24.50 4.98 8.59
C SER A 472 23.62 4.96 9.84
N ASP A 473 23.13 6.10 10.26
CA ASP A 473 22.29 6.29 11.46
C ASP A 473 20.80 6.50 11.13
N VAL A 474 20.41 6.26 9.87
CA VAL A 474 19.02 6.43 9.42
C VAL A 474 18.02 5.58 10.22
N GLY A 475 18.42 4.39 10.64
CA GLY A 475 17.56 3.52 11.43
C GLY A 475 17.89 2.03 11.27
N LYS A 476 16.88 1.19 11.42
CA LYS A 476 17.00 -0.26 11.19
C LYS A 476 16.59 -0.56 9.76
N ALA A 477 17.38 -1.40 9.09
CA ALA A 477 17.10 -1.77 7.71
C ALA A 477 17.22 -3.29 7.52
N LYS A 478 16.40 -3.82 6.62
CA LYS A 478 16.49 -5.20 6.15
C LYS A 478 16.30 -5.27 4.64
N VAL A 479 16.87 -6.30 4.04
CA VAL A 479 16.68 -6.63 2.64
C VAL A 479 16.01 -7.99 2.52
N ILE A 480 14.98 -8.05 1.70
CA ILE A 480 14.17 -9.24 1.43
C ILE A 480 14.37 -9.61 -0.04
N TYR A 481 14.73 -10.83 -0.34
CA TYR A 481 14.92 -11.28 -1.72
C TYR A 481 14.63 -12.78 -1.87
N ARG A 482 14.40 -13.19 -3.11
CA ARG A 482 14.31 -14.62 -3.50
C ARG A 482 15.37 -14.89 -4.55
N GLU A 483 16.14 -15.96 -4.34
CA GLU A 483 17.10 -16.42 -5.33
C GLU A 483 16.37 -16.87 -6.60
N ARG A 484 16.90 -16.50 -7.78
CA ARG A 484 16.30 -16.82 -9.07
C ARG A 484 17.13 -17.86 -9.80
N PHE A 485 16.44 -18.85 -10.35
CA PHE A 485 17.05 -19.97 -11.07
C PHE A 485 16.46 -20.09 -12.48
N ARG A 486 17.32 -20.32 -13.45
CA ARG A 486 16.90 -20.53 -14.86
C ARG A 486 16.12 -21.81 -15.04
#